data_b74e03ff62097e0e8f76d54a42ddbb52
#
_entry.id   b74e03ff62097e0e8f76d54a42ddbb52
#
_cell.length_a   1.000
_cell.length_b   1.000
_cell.length_c   1.000
_cell.angle_alpha   90.00
_cell.angle_beta   90.00
_cell.angle_gamma   90.00
#
_symmetry.space_group_name_H-M   'P 1'
#
loop_
_entity.id
_entity.type
_entity.pdbx_description
1 polymer ?
#
loop_
_entity_poly.entity_id
_entity_poly.type
_entity_poly.pdbx_seq_one_letter_code
_entity_poly.pdbx_strand_id
1 'polypeptide(L)'
;MSLFGIFSQAYAQVPLAFHDVMLQGFMWNSHTTTKWSVLKPQASEIAESFTLVWLPPSAAAEGGGTSNVGYHPYQWSNQNSSWGTRTQLEALITDLKAGGVKVLADIVVNHRAGNGWCDGFPTDNFGEYGVFTLKASHITKDDEASGQSACSGKLSDQNDWNFDKPIEYGGGYKAARDLAHSLTEVRDAVKAYLIWMKNEIGYDGFRWDVVKGFNPAYIR
;
A
#
# COMPACT_ATOMS: atom_id res chain seq x y z
N MET A 1 -9.15 -60.02 -14.54
CA MET A 1 -7.96 -59.24 -14.88
C MET A 1 -8.29 -57.77 -14.63
N SER A 2 -7.91 -57.25 -13.47
CA SER A 2 -8.27 -55.88 -13.05
C SER A 2 -6.99 -55.02 -13.15
N LEU A 3 -7.01 -54.01 -14.03
CA LEU A 3 -5.95 -53.02 -14.16
C LEU A 3 -6.17 -51.96 -13.10
N PHE A 4 -5.34 -51.97 -12.06
CA PHE A 4 -5.18 -50.83 -11.16
C PHE A 4 -4.31 -49.76 -11.83
N GLY A 5 -4.90 -48.68 -12.30
CA GLY A 5 -4.17 -47.48 -12.73
C GLY A 5 -3.60 -46.75 -11.54
N ILE A 6 -2.26 -46.75 -11.44
CA ILE A 6 -1.55 -45.91 -10.45
C ILE A 6 -1.57 -44.49 -10.95
N PHE A 7 -2.42 -43.63 -10.36
CA PHE A 7 -2.31 -42.18 -10.53
C PHE A 7 -1.13 -41.68 -9.71
N SER A 8 -0.01 -41.47 -10.38
CA SER A 8 1.11 -40.70 -9.84
C SER A 8 0.69 -39.24 -9.75
N GLN A 9 0.38 -38.75 -8.55
CA GLN A 9 0.29 -37.32 -8.31
C GLN A 9 1.70 -36.73 -8.44
N ALA A 10 1.93 -36.02 -9.53
CA ALA A 10 3.12 -35.19 -9.66
C ALA A 10 2.98 -34.01 -8.68
N TYR A 11 3.55 -34.12 -7.51
CA TYR A 11 3.80 -32.96 -6.67
C TYR A 11 4.78 -32.07 -7.43
N ALA A 12 4.35 -30.88 -7.82
CA ALA A 12 5.26 -29.86 -8.31
C ALA A 12 6.32 -29.64 -7.21
N GLN A 13 7.56 -30.09 -7.46
CA GLN A 13 8.67 -29.77 -6.59
C GLN A 13 8.84 -28.25 -6.62
N VAL A 14 8.52 -27.61 -5.50
CA VAL A 14 8.93 -26.23 -5.26
C VAL A 14 10.46 -26.22 -5.36
N PRO A 15 11.06 -25.38 -6.21
CA PRO A 15 12.51 -25.30 -6.29
C PRO A 15 13.08 -24.98 -4.90
N LEU A 16 13.96 -25.84 -4.38
CA LEU A 16 14.57 -25.73 -3.06
C LEU A 16 15.66 -24.62 -2.95
N ALA A 17 15.69 -23.70 -3.90
CA ALA A 17 16.64 -22.59 -3.91
C ALA A 17 15.90 -21.24 -3.89
N PHE A 18 15.31 -20.90 -2.74
CA PHE A 18 15.00 -19.51 -2.45
C PHE A 18 16.32 -18.80 -2.14
N HIS A 19 16.88 -18.15 -3.12
CA HIS A 19 18.04 -17.27 -2.96
C HIS A 19 17.64 -15.80 -2.85
N ASP A 20 16.37 -15.52 -2.59
CA ASP A 20 15.89 -14.15 -2.48
C ASP A 20 16.29 -13.56 -1.12
N VAL A 21 17.06 -12.47 -1.19
CA VAL A 21 17.42 -11.64 -0.04
C VAL A 21 16.79 -10.28 -0.22
N MET A 22 15.97 -9.86 0.74
CA MET A 22 15.24 -8.59 0.67
C MET A 22 15.90 -7.54 1.56
N LEU A 23 16.20 -6.38 0.97
CA LEU A 23 16.57 -5.18 1.70
C LEU A 23 15.30 -4.38 2.06
N GLN A 24 15.14 -4.02 3.34
CA GLN A 24 14.28 -2.91 3.70
C GLN A 24 15.00 -1.60 3.36
N GLY A 25 14.58 -0.93 2.28
CA GLY A 25 15.26 0.21 1.70
C GLY A 25 15.08 1.54 2.46
N PHE A 26 14.63 1.50 3.73
CA PHE A 26 14.40 2.68 4.54
C PHE A 26 14.41 2.39 6.04
N MET A 27 14.55 3.45 6.83
CA MET A 27 14.30 3.46 8.27
C MET A 27 13.23 4.52 8.57
N TRP A 28 12.60 4.45 9.75
CA TRP A 28 11.45 5.29 10.11
C TRP A 28 11.65 6.79 9.83
N ASN A 29 12.82 7.32 10.13
CA ASN A 29 13.14 8.75 9.98
C ASN A 29 14.03 9.06 8.76
N SER A 30 14.36 8.07 7.93
CA SER A 30 15.26 8.28 6.78
C SER A 30 14.66 9.14 5.67
N HIS A 31 13.33 9.38 5.69
CA HIS A 31 12.67 10.34 4.79
C HIS A 31 13.25 11.76 4.90
N THR A 32 13.95 12.09 5.97
CA THR A 32 14.60 13.39 6.15
C THR A 32 15.95 13.49 5.43
N THR A 33 16.64 12.37 5.25
CA THR A 33 18.02 12.32 4.75
C THR A 33 18.22 11.39 3.55
N THR A 34 17.58 10.21 3.54
CA THR A 34 17.79 9.17 2.52
C THR A 34 16.61 9.11 1.57
N LYS A 35 16.53 10.10 0.70
CA LYS A 35 15.48 10.23 -0.33
C LYS A 35 15.80 9.37 -1.56
N TRP A 36 14.86 9.29 -2.50
CA TRP A 36 15.04 8.55 -3.77
C TRP A 36 16.33 8.93 -4.48
N SER A 37 16.67 10.23 -4.50
CA SER A 37 17.91 10.74 -5.10
C SER A 37 19.18 10.30 -4.38
N VAL A 38 19.11 9.92 -3.11
CA VAL A 38 20.24 9.42 -2.32
C VAL A 38 20.36 7.90 -2.46
N LEU A 39 19.25 7.19 -2.55
CA LEU A 39 19.23 5.73 -2.71
C LEU A 39 19.59 5.30 -4.14
N LYS A 40 19.16 6.06 -5.14
CA LYS A 40 19.40 5.75 -6.57
C LYS A 40 20.85 5.47 -6.93
N PRO A 41 21.85 6.29 -6.53
CA PRO A 41 23.27 6.00 -6.84
C PRO A 41 23.80 4.70 -6.23
N GLN A 42 23.11 4.12 -5.25
CA GLN A 42 23.47 2.88 -4.56
C GLN A 42 22.84 1.63 -5.22
N ALA A 43 22.06 1.80 -6.28
CA ALA A 43 21.30 0.70 -6.90
C ALA A 43 22.20 -0.46 -7.36
N SER A 44 23.37 -0.18 -7.91
CA SER A 44 24.34 -1.20 -8.33
C SER A 44 24.95 -1.96 -7.15
N GLU A 45 25.30 -1.27 -6.07
CA GLU A 45 25.82 -1.88 -4.84
C GLU A 45 24.75 -2.75 -4.16
N ILE A 46 23.51 -2.28 -4.13
CA ILE A 46 22.37 -3.06 -3.64
C ILE A 46 22.21 -4.36 -4.43
N ALA A 47 22.33 -4.30 -5.75
CA ALA A 47 22.20 -5.45 -6.64
C ALA A 47 23.27 -6.54 -6.43
N GLU A 48 24.40 -6.21 -5.84
CA GLU A 48 25.45 -7.20 -5.52
C GLU A 48 25.05 -8.18 -4.42
N SER A 49 24.12 -7.77 -3.54
CA SER A 49 23.78 -8.54 -2.33
C SER A 49 22.29 -8.83 -2.15
N PHE A 50 21.42 -8.12 -2.84
CA PHE A 50 19.96 -8.21 -2.67
C PHE A 50 19.25 -8.50 -3.99
N THR A 51 18.23 -9.35 -3.93
CA THR A 51 17.37 -9.67 -5.07
C THR A 51 16.04 -8.93 -5.02
N LEU A 52 15.69 -8.41 -3.85
CA LEU A 52 14.47 -7.62 -3.61
C LEU A 52 14.79 -6.38 -2.78
N VAL A 53 14.08 -5.29 -3.06
CA VAL A 53 14.07 -4.09 -2.22
C VAL A 53 12.64 -3.72 -1.90
N TRP A 54 12.33 -3.57 -0.60
CA TRP A 54 11.08 -3.00 -0.13
C TRP A 54 11.29 -1.50 0.11
N LEU A 55 10.60 -0.68 -0.69
CA LEU A 55 10.57 0.78 -0.55
C LEU A 55 9.41 1.22 0.34
N PRO A 56 9.56 2.33 1.07
CA PRO A 56 8.52 2.86 1.95
C PRO A 56 7.30 3.35 1.16
N PRO A 57 6.16 3.65 1.85
CA PRO A 57 5.00 4.21 1.19
C PRO A 57 5.35 5.46 0.39
N SER A 58 5.08 5.42 -0.91
CA SER A 58 5.53 6.46 -1.86
C SER A 58 4.48 7.52 -2.16
N ALA A 59 3.22 7.30 -1.76
CA ALA A 59 2.15 8.25 -1.97
C ALA A 59 2.30 9.52 -1.10
N ALA A 60 1.75 10.64 -1.58
CA ALA A 60 1.62 11.85 -0.80
C ALA A 60 0.84 11.56 0.50
N ALA A 61 1.42 11.96 1.62
CA ALA A 61 0.90 11.68 2.94
C ALA A 61 0.16 12.88 3.52
N GLU A 62 -0.27 12.75 4.78
CA GLU A 62 -1.13 13.68 5.51
C GLU A 62 -0.87 15.17 5.20
N GLY A 63 -1.95 15.90 4.91
CA GLY A 63 -1.87 17.30 4.52
C GLY A 63 -1.24 17.57 3.15
N GLY A 64 -1.08 16.53 2.31
CA GLY A 64 -0.33 16.62 1.05
C GLY A 64 1.17 16.83 1.25
N GLY A 65 1.63 16.65 2.50
CA GLY A 65 2.93 17.05 2.97
C GLY A 65 4.05 16.07 2.66
N THR A 66 5.25 16.61 2.81
CA THR A 66 6.53 15.94 2.59
C THR A 66 7.29 15.74 3.92
N SER A 67 6.58 15.65 5.05
CA SER A 67 7.19 15.69 6.37
C SER A 67 7.09 14.41 7.19
N ASN A 68 6.53 13.33 6.62
CA ASN A 68 6.38 12.07 7.35
C ASN A 68 6.77 10.85 6.50
N VAL A 69 6.86 9.70 7.16
CA VAL A 69 7.31 8.43 6.54
C VAL A 69 6.34 7.86 5.50
N GLY A 70 5.07 8.32 5.44
CA GLY A 70 4.11 7.93 4.41
C GLY A 70 2.97 7.00 4.85
N TYR A 71 2.95 6.52 6.11
CA TYR A 71 1.91 5.59 6.61
C TYR A 71 0.54 6.23 6.85
N HIS A 72 0.36 7.52 6.53
CA HIS A 72 -0.93 8.19 6.46
C HIS A 72 -1.14 8.74 5.05
N PRO A 73 -1.41 7.87 4.06
CA PRO A 73 -1.54 8.32 2.67
C PRO A 73 -2.73 9.26 2.53
N TYR A 74 -2.48 10.43 1.93
CA TYR A 74 -3.50 11.43 1.66
C TYR A 74 -4.09 11.26 0.26
N GLN A 75 -3.22 11.09 -0.75
CA GLN A 75 -3.62 10.91 -2.14
C GLN A 75 -2.77 9.83 -2.81
N TRP A 76 -3.37 8.70 -3.14
CA TRP A 76 -2.67 7.54 -3.70
C TRP A 76 -2.08 7.80 -5.10
N SER A 77 -2.79 8.58 -5.94
CA SER A 77 -2.31 8.90 -7.28
C SER A 77 -1.19 9.94 -7.30
N ASN A 78 -0.93 10.62 -6.20
CA ASN A 78 0.17 11.56 -6.06
C ASN A 78 1.40 10.90 -5.44
N GLN A 79 2.42 10.63 -6.24
CA GLN A 79 3.67 9.99 -5.83
C GLN A 79 4.79 10.99 -5.50
N ASN A 80 4.44 12.27 -5.31
CA ASN A 80 5.36 13.26 -4.74
C ASN A 80 5.21 13.25 -3.22
N SER A 81 6.23 12.79 -2.51
CA SER A 81 6.19 12.56 -1.07
C SER A 81 7.43 13.11 -0.36
N SER A 82 7.56 12.83 0.92
CA SER A 82 8.76 13.13 1.71
C SER A 82 10.04 12.51 1.13
N TRP A 83 9.89 11.40 0.41
CA TRP A 83 11.00 10.66 -0.18
C TRP A 83 11.51 11.26 -1.50
N GLY A 84 10.72 12.12 -2.14
CA GLY A 84 11.06 12.78 -3.40
C GLY A 84 9.90 12.84 -4.38
N THR A 85 10.21 13.18 -5.63
CA THR A 85 9.22 13.27 -6.70
C THR A 85 8.95 11.90 -7.33
N ARG A 86 7.80 11.76 -8.00
CA ARG A 86 7.46 10.60 -8.83
C ARG A 86 8.57 10.26 -9.81
N THR A 87 9.11 11.25 -10.53
CA THR A 87 10.21 11.05 -11.49
C THR A 87 11.46 10.46 -10.84
N GLN A 88 11.80 10.89 -9.62
CA GLN A 88 12.93 10.34 -8.88
C GLN A 88 12.68 8.90 -8.44
N LEU A 89 11.44 8.58 -8.02
CA LEU A 89 11.03 7.22 -7.69
C LEU A 89 11.12 6.28 -8.89
N GLU A 90 10.55 6.67 -10.03
CA GLU A 90 10.58 5.89 -11.27
C GLU A 90 12.01 5.65 -11.76
N ALA A 91 12.88 6.65 -11.62
CA ALA A 91 14.29 6.52 -11.96
C ALA A 91 15.03 5.55 -11.01
N LEU A 92 14.73 5.57 -9.71
CA LEU A 92 15.28 4.61 -8.74
C LEU A 92 14.83 3.18 -9.07
N ILE A 93 13.52 2.98 -9.31
CA ILE A 93 12.97 1.67 -9.68
C ILE A 93 13.65 1.14 -10.96
N THR A 94 13.82 2.00 -11.95
CA THR A 94 14.49 1.64 -13.21
C THR A 94 15.92 1.15 -12.97
N ASP A 95 16.71 1.86 -12.16
CA ASP A 95 18.10 1.49 -11.90
C ASP A 95 18.22 0.19 -11.08
N LEU A 96 17.36 0.00 -10.07
CA LEU A 96 17.30 -1.25 -9.31
C LEU A 96 16.95 -2.44 -10.21
N LYS A 97 15.95 -2.29 -11.07
CA LYS A 97 15.53 -3.35 -12.02
C LYS A 97 16.59 -3.63 -13.07
N ALA A 98 17.35 -2.64 -13.52
CA ALA A 98 18.48 -2.83 -14.41
C ALA A 98 19.58 -3.69 -13.78
N GLY A 99 19.74 -3.64 -12.45
CA GLY A 99 20.60 -4.52 -11.67
C GLY A 99 20.02 -5.91 -11.37
N GLY A 100 18.78 -6.20 -11.83
CA GLY A 100 18.10 -7.47 -11.56
C GLY A 100 17.34 -7.53 -10.22
N VAL A 101 17.24 -6.41 -9.50
CA VAL A 101 16.53 -6.32 -8.21
C VAL A 101 15.05 -6.06 -8.45
N LYS A 102 14.18 -6.88 -7.86
CA LYS A 102 12.73 -6.63 -7.84
C LYS A 102 12.37 -5.61 -6.76
N VAL A 103 11.43 -4.72 -7.06
CA VAL A 103 11.07 -3.61 -6.17
C VAL A 103 9.65 -3.79 -5.65
N LEU A 104 9.51 -3.79 -4.33
CA LEU A 104 8.23 -3.93 -3.64
C LEU A 104 7.77 -2.57 -3.11
N ALA A 105 6.52 -2.21 -3.41
CA ALA A 105 5.87 -1.04 -2.82
C ALA A 105 5.30 -1.39 -1.44
N ASP A 106 5.44 -0.49 -0.48
CA ASP A 106 4.68 -0.53 0.77
C ASP A 106 3.28 0.03 0.52
N ILE A 107 2.27 -0.81 0.65
CA ILE A 107 0.88 -0.47 0.33
C ILE A 107 0.09 -0.24 1.61
N VAL A 108 -0.34 1.00 1.79
CA VAL A 108 -1.21 1.43 2.88
C VAL A 108 -2.61 1.67 2.31
N VAL A 109 -3.47 0.67 2.46
CA VAL A 109 -4.85 0.69 1.93
C VAL A 109 -5.91 0.50 3.00
N ASN A 110 -5.51 0.14 4.22
CA ASN A 110 -6.43 0.02 5.34
C ASN A 110 -7.13 1.35 5.63
N HIS A 111 -6.36 2.43 5.63
CA HIS A 111 -6.79 3.76 6.04
C HIS A 111 -6.16 4.85 5.17
N ARG A 112 -6.72 6.06 5.27
CA ARG A 112 -6.19 7.27 4.60
C ARG A 112 -6.34 8.50 5.48
N ALA A 113 -5.40 9.43 5.36
CA ALA A 113 -5.63 10.81 5.79
C ALA A 113 -6.65 11.47 4.85
N GLY A 114 -7.73 12.01 5.41
CA GLY A 114 -8.76 12.72 4.67
C GLY A 114 -8.56 14.24 4.70
N ASN A 115 -9.48 14.96 4.05
CA ASN A 115 -9.56 16.43 4.12
C ASN A 115 -9.98 16.94 5.52
N GLY A 116 -10.44 16.02 6.36
CA GLY A 116 -10.89 16.22 7.74
C GLY A 116 -11.44 14.91 8.26
N TRP A 117 -12.13 14.98 9.40
CA TRP A 117 -12.70 13.76 10.03
C TRP A 117 -13.70 13.04 9.14
N CYS A 118 -14.52 13.76 8.39
CA CYS A 118 -15.58 13.21 7.55
C CYS A 118 -15.86 14.09 6.32
N ASP A 119 -14.83 14.71 5.76
CA ASP A 119 -14.93 15.54 4.55
C ASP A 119 -14.51 14.78 3.27
N GLY A 120 -14.27 13.46 3.43
CA GLY A 120 -13.81 12.60 2.35
C GLY A 120 -12.33 12.78 2.02
N PHE A 121 -11.96 12.33 0.83
CA PHE A 121 -10.57 12.23 0.40
C PHE A 121 -10.36 12.99 -0.91
N PRO A 122 -9.13 13.39 -1.23
CA PRO A 122 -8.82 13.91 -2.56
C PRO A 122 -9.15 12.89 -3.64
N THR A 123 -9.50 13.39 -4.81
CA THR A 123 -9.72 12.55 -5.99
C THR A 123 -8.40 11.93 -6.43
N ASP A 124 -8.41 10.63 -6.63
CA ASP A 124 -7.31 9.89 -7.26
C ASP A 124 -7.61 9.71 -8.75
N ASN A 125 -6.62 10.01 -9.58
CA ASN A 125 -6.67 9.78 -11.01
C ASN A 125 -5.56 8.79 -11.40
N PHE A 126 -5.96 7.58 -11.75
CA PHE A 126 -5.05 6.50 -12.17
C PHE A 126 -5.02 6.33 -13.71
N GLY A 127 -5.33 7.40 -14.46
CA GLY A 127 -5.33 7.34 -15.92
C GLY A 127 -6.39 6.38 -16.47
N GLU A 128 -5.97 5.45 -17.32
CA GLU A 128 -6.86 4.44 -17.92
C GLU A 128 -7.49 3.47 -16.92
N TYR A 129 -6.94 3.36 -15.70
CA TYR A 129 -7.47 2.49 -14.63
C TYR A 129 -8.61 3.13 -13.84
N GLY A 130 -8.91 4.41 -14.10
CA GLY A 130 -10.07 5.10 -13.54
C GLY A 130 -9.76 6.30 -12.65
N VAL A 131 -10.83 7.01 -12.31
CA VAL A 131 -10.83 8.18 -11.42
C VAL A 131 -11.77 7.91 -10.26
N PHE A 132 -11.28 8.06 -9.02
CA PHE A 132 -12.01 7.72 -7.81
C PHE A 132 -12.01 8.86 -6.82
N THR A 133 -13.19 9.16 -6.26
CA THR A 133 -13.34 10.13 -5.17
C THR A 133 -14.04 9.44 -4.01
N LEU A 134 -13.27 8.94 -3.06
CA LEU A 134 -13.82 8.37 -1.85
C LEU A 134 -14.34 9.49 -0.94
N LYS A 135 -15.48 9.25 -0.30
CA LYS A 135 -16.23 10.22 0.52
C LYS A 135 -16.28 9.76 1.97
N ALA A 136 -16.85 10.54 2.85
CA ALA A 136 -17.12 10.14 4.23
C ALA A 136 -17.91 8.81 4.32
N SER A 137 -18.85 8.57 3.39
CA SER A 137 -19.62 7.32 3.32
C SER A 137 -18.79 6.07 2.96
N HIS A 138 -17.49 6.21 2.73
CA HIS A 138 -16.55 5.11 2.53
C HIS A 138 -15.63 4.89 3.73
N ILE A 139 -15.84 5.63 4.82
CA ILE A 139 -15.19 5.45 6.12
C ILE A 139 -16.06 4.51 6.96
N THR A 140 -15.46 3.58 7.68
CA THR A 140 -16.21 2.64 8.53
C THR A 140 -16.97 3.37 9.64
N LYS A 141 -18.12 2.82 10.06
CA LYS A 141 -18.94 3.45 11.14
C LYS A 141 -18.32 3.33 12.53
N ASP A 142 -17.38 2.42 12.71
CA ASP A 142 -16.63 2.18 13.93
C ASP A 142 -15.25 2.86 13.96
N ASP A 143 -14.91 3.62 12.90
CA ASP A 143 -13.78 4.56 12.91
C ASP A 143 -13.94 5.62 14.01
N GLU A 144 -12.82 6.17 14.52
CA GLU A 144 -12.87 7.23 15.55
C GLU A 144 -13.60 8.50 15.06
N ALA A 145 -13.79 8.67 13.76
CA ALA A 145 -14.64 9.74 13.20
C ALA A 145 -16.08 9.64 13.72
N SER A 146 -16.56 8.45 14.09
CA SER A 146 -17.90 8.26 14.66
C SER A 146 -18.13 9.04 15.94
N GLY A 147 -17.07 9.32 16.71
CA GLY A 147 -17.10 10.15 17.91
C GLY A 147 -17.20 11.66 17.64
N GLN A 148 -17.12 12.09 16.38
CA GLN A 148 -17.20 13.50 16.00
C GLN A 148 -18.64 13.87 15.64
N SER A 149 -19.21 14.86 16.31
CA SER A 149 -20.58 15.31 16.06
C SER A 149 -20.79 15.76 14.60
N ALA A 150 -19.77 16.36 13.97
CA ALA A 150 -19.80 16.78 12.58
C ALA A 150 -19.90 15.62 11.58
N CYS A 151 -19.65 14.37 12.01
CA CYS A 151 -19.68 13.16 11.19
C CYS A 151 -20.98 12.37 11.30
N SER A 152 -21.88 12.79 12.17
CA SER A 152 -23.16 12.11 12.39
C SER A 152 -23.94 11.94 11.08
N GLY A 153 -24.27 10.70 10.75
CA GLY A 153 -25.00 10.32 9.52
C GLY A 153 -24.21 10.44 8.21
N LYS A 154 -22.89 10.69 8.27
CA LYS A 154 -22.05 10.82 7.07
C LYS A 154 -21.22 9.58 6.77
N LEU A 155 -20.86 8.80 7.79
CA LEU A 155 -20.03 7.60 7.62
C LEU A 155 -20.85 6.47 6.97
N SER A 156 -20.14 5.42 6.52
CA SER A 156 -20.80 4.22 6.02
C SER A 156 -21.62 3.53 7.14
N ASP A 157 -22.49 2.61 6.77
CA ASP A 157 -23.17 1.69 7.67
C ASP A 157 -22.36 0.40 7.93
N GLN A 158 -21.17 0.31 7.30
CA GLN A 158 -20.28 -0.84 7.38
C GLN A 158 -19.32 -0.71 8.54
N ASN A 159 -19.14 -1.81 9.27
CA ASN A 159 -18.02 -1.94 10.21
C ASN A 159 -16.72 -2.17 9.45
N ASP A 160 -15.63 -1.91 10.13
CA ASP A 160 -14.34 -2.37 9.68
C ASP A 160 -14.36 -3.89 9.42
N TRP A 161 -13.75 -4.31 8.32
CA TRP A 161 -13.78 -5.71 7.86
C TRP A 161 -12.57 -6.50 8.37
N ASN A 162 -12.07 -6.13 9.54
CA ASN A 162 -10.92 -6.78 10.15
C ASN A 162 -11.29 -8.15 10.78
N PHE A 163 -10.30 -9.00 10.93
CA PHE A 163 -10.42 -10.32 11.56
C PHE A 163 -10.46 -10.25 13.09
N ASP A 164 -9.71 -9.32 13.64
CA ASP A 164 -9.68 -8.99 15.05
C ASP A 164 -10.39 -7.65 15.22
N LYS A 165 -11.21 -7.53 16.25
CA LYS A 165 -11.83 -6.26 16.67
C LYS A 165 -10.81 -5.12 16.59
N PRO A 166 -11.27 -3.86 16.41
CA PRO A 166 -10.41 -2.73 16.16
C PRO A 166 -9.11 -2.87 16.94
N ILE A 167 -7.99 -2.90 16.22
CA ILE A 167 -6.71 -2.90 16.89
C ILE A 167 -6.69 -1.55 17.60
N GLU A 168 -7.05 -1.58 18.88
CA GLU A 168 -6.75 -0.49 19.78
C GLU A 168 -5.22 -0.37 19.81
N TYR A 169 -4.66 0.34 18.85
CA TYR A 169 -3.36 0.94 19.03
C TYR A 169 -3.53 1.94 20.18
N GLY A 170 -3.48 1.41 21.42
CA GLY A 170 -3.42 2.14 22.67
C GLY A 170 -4.23 3.45 22.66
N GLY A 171 -5.54 3.37 22.76
CA GLY A 171 -6.46 4.45 22.98
C GLY A 171 -6.04 5.82 22.43
N GLY A 172 -6.23 6.12 21.15
CA GLY A 172 -6.12 7.47 20.68
C GLY A 172 -5.27 7.75 19.44
N TYR A 173 -4.91 6.77 18.64
CA TYR A 173 -4.31 7.03 17.34
C TYR A 173 -5.40 7.50 16.36
N LYS A 174 -5.58 8.81 16.30
CA LYS A 174 -6.65 9.49 15.56
C LYS A 174 -6.16 10.07 14.23
N ALA A 175 -5.20 9.45 13.58
CA ALA A 175 -4.50 10.11 12.49
C ALA A 175 -5.02 9.76 11.10
N ALA A 176 -5.85 8.74 10.95
CA ALA A 176 -6.29 8.25 9.64
C ALA A 176 -7.73 7.73 9.71
N ARG A 177 -8.39 7.61 8.54
CA ARG A 177 -9.78 7.16 8.38
C ARG A 177 -9.78 5.74 7.82
N ASP A 178 -10.32 4.78 8.55
CA ASP A 178 -10.45 3.39 8.13
C ASP A 178 -11.44 3.28 6.97
N LEU A 179 -11.01 2.62 5.91
CA LEU A 179 -11.82 2.46 4.71
C LEU A 179 -12.75 1.25 4.81
N ALA A 180 -14.00 1.44 4.43
CA ALA A 180 -15.02 0.39 4.43
C ALA A 180 -14.82 -0.59 3.25
N HIS A 181 -13.87 -1.51 3.38
CA HIS A 181 -13.48 -2.47 2.33
C HIS A 181 -14.58 -3.44 1.89
N SER A 182 -15.69 -3.52 2.62
CA SER A 182 -16.90 -4.24 2.19
C SER A 182 -17.61 -3.55 1.03
N LEU A 183 -17.38 -2.24 0.81
CA LEU A 183 -17.94 -1.47 -0.29
C LEU A 183 -17.19 -1.72 -1.60
N THR A 184 -17.94 -1.90 -2.68
CA THR A 184 -17.37 -2.15 -4.01
C THR A 184 -16.51 -0.98 -4.48
N GLU A 185 -16.95 0.25 -4.26
CA GLU A 185 -16.25 1.47 -4.65
C GLU A 185 -14.86 1.58 -4.01
N VAL A 186 -14.72 1.16 -2.75
CA VAL A 186 -13.42 1.12 -2.06
C VAL A 186 -12.53 0.05 -2.70
N ARG A 187 -13.06 -1.15 -2.95
CA ARG A 187 -12.29 -2.24 -3.58
C ARG A 187 -11.85 -1.88 -5.00
N ASP A 188 -12.73 -1.26 -5.77
CA ASP A 188 -12.40 -0.85 -7.14
C ASP A 188 -11.32 0.23 -7.17
N ALA A 189 -11.38 1.21 -6.26
CA ALA A 189 -10.35 2.24 -6.11
C ALA A 189 -8.99 1.63 -5.73
N VAL A 190 -8.95 0.69 -4.79
CA VAL A 190 -7.71 0.01 -4.40
C VAL A 190 -7.19 -0.88 -5.52
N LYS A 191 -8.05 -1.63 -6.20
CA LYS A 191 -7.66 -2.45 -7.35
C LYS A 191 -7.02 -1.59 -8.45
N ALA A 192 -7.64 -0.45 -8.78
CA ALA A 192 -7.09 0.48 -9.76
C ALA A 192 -5.73 1.03 -9.32
N TYR A 193 -5.59 1.41 -8.05
CA TYR A 193 -4.34 1.86 -7.45
C TYR A 193 -3.24 0.81 -7.59
N LEU A 194 -3.50 -0.45 -7.23
CA LEU A 194 -2.50 -1.52 -7.31
C LEU A 194 -2.06 -1.81 -8.75
N ILE A 195 -3.01 -1.87 -9.69
CA ILE A 195 -2.70 -2.07 -11.10
C ILE A 195 -1.85 -0.92 -11.63
N TRP A 196 -2.23 0.31 -11.31
CA TRP A 196 -1.49 1.51 -11.68
C TRP A 196 -0.08 1.55 -11.09
N MET A 197 0.09 1.21 -9.81
CA MET A 197 1.40 1.12 -9.16
C MET A 197 2.33 0.12 -9.86
N LYS A 198 1.77 -1.00 -10.31
CA LYS A 198 2.53 -2.02 -11.03
C LYS A 198 2.87 -1.58 -12.46
N ASN A 199 1.89 -1.09 -13.20
CA ASN A 199 2.03 -0.87 -14.63
C ASN A 199 2.65 0.49 -14.98
N GLU A 200 2.33 1.54 -14.21
CA GLU A 200 2.76 2.91 -14.50
C GLU A 200 3.95 3.35 -13.63
N ILE A 201 3.94 3.03 -12.32
CA ILE A 201 5.05 3.38 -11.44
C ILE A 201 6.19 2.37 -11.58
N GLY A 202 5.88 1.11 -11.89
CA GLY A 202 6.85 0.10 -12.26
C GLY A 202 7.26 -0.85 -11.13
N TYR A 203 6.55 -0.93 -10.02
CA TYR A 203 6.80 -1.90 -8.96
C TYR A 203 6.54 -3.34 -9.42
N ASP A 204 7.27 -4.29 -8.85
CA ASP A 204 7.14 -5.72 -9.17
C ASP A 204 6.15 -6.44 -8.24
N GLY A 205 5.91 -5.89 -7.05
CA GLY A 205 5.02 -6.49 -6.06
C GLY A 205 4.76 -5.55 -4.88
N PHE A 206 4.14 -6.10 -3.84
CA PHE A 206 3.63 -5.31 -2.72
C PHE A 206 3.99 -5.93 -1.37
N ARG A 207 4.32 -5.07 -0.41
CA ARG A 207 4.24 -5.33 1.03
C ARG A 207 2.99 -4.63 1.56
N TRP A 208 2.15 -5.35 2.23
CA TRP A 208 0.87 -4.85 2.74
C TRP A 208 1.02 -4.36 4.16
N ASP A 209 0.71 -3.08 4.37
CA ASP A 209 0.63 -2.51 5.71
C ASP A 209 -0.70 -2.85 6.37
N VAL A 210 -0.71 -2.97 7.71
CA VAL A 210 -1.92 -3.25 8.52
C VAL A 210 -2.77 -4.39 7.93
N VAL A 211 -2.13 -5.50 7.56
CA VAL A 211 -2.79 -6.67 6.94
C VAL A 211 -3.90 -7.29 7.80
N LYS A 212 -3.96 -6.97 9.09
CA LYS A 212 -5.03 -7.36 10.00
C LYS A 212 -6.27 -6.47 9.89
N GLY A 213 -6.17 -5.30 9.28
CA GLY A 213 -7.23 -4.31 9.17
C GLY A 213 -8.23 -4.60 8.04
N PHE A 214 -8.06 -5.68 7.27
CA PHE A 214 -8.99 -6.04 6.21
C PHE A 214 -9.01 -7.56 5.97
N ASN A 215 -10.09 -8.06 5.35
CA ASN A 215 -10.27 -9.50 5.13
C ASN A 215 -9.19 -10.06 4.19
N PRO A 216 -8.55 -11.21 4.52
CA PRO A 216 -7.55 -11.85 3.65
C PRO A 216 -8.04 -12.18 2.24
N ALA A 217 -9.35 -12.42 2.05
CA ALA A 217 -9.93 -12.60 0.72
C ALA A 217 -9.76 -11.38 -0.19
N TYR A 218 -9.42 -10.24 0.39
CA TYR A 218 -9.15 -8.99 -0.31
C TYR A 218 -7.82 -8.99 -1.09
N ILE A 219 -6.85 -9.79 -0.65
CA ILE A 219 -5.50 -9.88 -1.25
C ILE A 219 -5.42 -10.95 -2.36
N ARG A 220 -6.48 -11.74 -2.56
CA ARG A 220 -6.54 -12.84 -3.52
C ARG A 220 -6.84 -12.41 -4.95
#